data_5879448816e0f560e9acef0910e98411
#
_entry.id   5879448816e0f560e9acef0910e98411
#
_cell.length_a   1.000
_cell.length_b   1.000
_cell.length_c   1.000
_cell.angle_alpha   90.00
_cell.angle_beta   90.00
_cell.angle_gamma   90.00
#
_symmetry.space_group_name_H-M   'P 1'
#
loop_
_entity.id
_entity.type
_entity.pdbx_description
1 polymer ?
#
loop_
_entity_poly.entity_id
_entity_poly.type
_entity_poly.pdbx_seq_one_letter_code
_entity_poly.pdbx_strand_id
1 'polypeptide(L)'
;PSGGGDILMGSVVTRDKNLHHKLFRMHAIQGISISGDDAAQVQRSLASMQVRYQYQSQSTLKLLDWLKQQKEFVQVLHPADESSAGHDYWKEICTTGQSAGLVSVIFKPEYTLADIRKFCDALELFKLGFSWGGPVSLVMLYNLKDMRALEHTHLQPGLLVRFCIGLEHPNDLIQDIENALKQLNTPQLE
;
A
#
# COMPACT_ATOMS: atom_id res chain seq x y z
N PRO A 1 -11.37 1.81 -7.68
CA PRO A 1 -12.50 2.07 -8.61
C PRO A 1 -13.10 3.47 -8.45
N SER A 2 -13.37 3.94 -7.22
CA SER A 2 -13.96 5.28 -7.00
C SER A 2 -13.02 6.42 -7.41
N GLY A 3 -11.73 6.22 -7.39
CA GLY A 3 -10.73 7.22 -7.74
C GLY A 3 -10.37 8.21 -6.64
N GLY A 4 -11.33 8.55 -5.77
CA GLY A 4 -11.13 9.47 -4.65
C GLY A 4 -10.72 8.81 -3.34
N GLY A 5 -10.98 7.49 -3.19
CA GLY A 5 -10.83 6.80 -1.91
C GLY A 5 -11.93 7.19 -0.88
N ASP A 6 -13.06 7.67 -1.37
CA ASP A 6 -14.13 8.35 -0.64
C ASP A 6 -15.45 7.56 -0.61
N ILE A 7 -15.49 6.39 -1.23
CA ILE A 7 -16.68 5.55 -1.35
C ILE A 7 -16.44 4.19 -0.72
N LEU A 8 -17.33 3.79 0.19
CA LEU A 8 -17.39 2.46 0.77
C LEU A 8 -18.29 1.57 -0.09
N MET A 9 -17.67 0.77 -0.94
CA MET A 9 -18.36 -0.15 -1.83
C MET A 9 -17.52 -1.40 -2.07
N GLY A 10 -18.17 -2.55 -2.15
CA GLY A 10 -17.56 -3.81 -2.56
C GLY A 10 -18.25 -4.43 -3.76
N SER A 11 -17.58 -5.37 -4.41
CA SER A 11 -18.18 -6.18 -5.47
C SER A 11 -17.80 -7.65 -5.28
N VAL A 12 -18.75 -8.52 -5.55
CA VAL A 12 -18.52 -9.96 -5.56
C VAL A 12 -18.89 -10.48 -6.95
N VAL A 13 -17.93 -11.16 -7.58
CA VAL A 13 -18.11 -11.71 -8.93
C VAL A 13 -17.91 -13.22 -8.88
N THR A 14 -18.81 -13.96 -9.49
CA THR A 14 -18.71 -15.42 -9.62
C THR A 14 -19.23 -15.89 -10.98
N ARG A 15 -18.65 -16.98 -11.50
CA ARG A 15 -19.14 -17.67 -12.70
C ARG A 15 -20.16 -18.75 -12.38
N ASP A 16 -20.25 -19.19 -11.11
CA ASP A 16 -21.21 -20.19 -10.65
C ASP A 16 -22.57 -19.54 -10.42
N LYS A 17 -23.58 -19.98 -11.22
CA LYS A 17 -24.95 -19.46 -11.14
C LYS A 17 -25.62 -19.76 -9.81
N ASN A 18 -25.36 -20.93 -9.21
CA ASN A 18 -25.95 -21.31 -7.92
C ASN A 18 -25.37 -20.45 -6.78
N LEU A 19 -24.05 -20.22 -6.82
CA LEU A 19 -23.40 -19.33 -5.87
C LEU A 19 -23.89 -17.88 -6.05
N HIS A 20 -24.02 -17.41 -7.28
CA HIS A 20 -24.61 -16.10 -7.58
C HIS A 20 -26.01 -15.95 -6.96
N HIS A 21 -26.89 -16.93 -7.14
CA HIS A 21 -28.25 -16.93 -6.58
C HIS A 21 -28.23 -16.87 -5.03
N LYS A 22 -27.35 -17.64 -4.39
CA LYS A 22 -27.20 -17.60 -2.92
C LYS A 22 -26.73 -16.24 -2.43
N LEU A 23 -25.70 -15.65 -3.06
CA LEU A 23 -25.19 -14.33 -2.74
C LEU A 23 -26.23 -13.25 -2.95
N PHE A 24 -26.95 -13.27 -4.07
CA PHE A 24 -28.02 -12.32 -4.35
C PHE A 24 -29.15 -12.39 -3.31
N ARG A 25 -29.59 -13.59 -2.93
CA ARG A 25 -30.58 -13.77 -1.88
C ARG A 25 -30.13 -13.25 -0.53
N MET A 26 -28.87 -13.55 -0.14
CA MET A 26 -28.30 -13.04 1.11
C MET A 26 -28.22 -11.52 1.12
N HIS A 27 -27.78 -10.92 0.02
CA HIS A 27 -27.73 -9.47 -0.18
C HIS A 27 -29.12 -8.85 0.02
N ALA A 28 -30.15 -9.43 -0.61
CA ALA A 28 -31.52 -8.95 -0.50
C ALA A 28 -32.12 -9.12 0.91
N ILE A 29 -31.89 -10.28 1.58
CA ILE A 29 -32.41 -10.57 2.93
C ILE A 29 -31.77 -9.65 3.96
N GLN A 30 -30.47 -9.39 3.84
CA GLN A 30 -29.74 -8.53 4.78
C GLN A 30 -29.95 -7.03 4.53
N GLY A 31 -30.62 -6.65 3.44
CA GLY A 31 -30.80 -5.25 3.08
C GLY A 31 -29.50 -4.52 2.73
N ILE A 32 -28.46 -5.25 2.34
CA ILE A 32 -27.20 -4.65 1.93
C ILE A 32 -27.41 -3.94 0.59
N SER A 33 -27.20 -2.64 0.58
CA SER A 33 -27.34 -1.83 -0.65
C SER A 33 -26.31 -0.73 -0.70
N ILE A 34 -26.10 -0.19 -1.88
CA ILE A 34 -25.33 1.03 -2.11
C ILE A 34 -26.30 2.13 -2.58
N SER A 35 -25.94 3.38 -2.31
CA SER A 35 -26.70 4.51 -2.82
C SER A 35 -26.55 4.64 -4.35
N GLY A 36 -27.55 5.21 -5.03
CA GLY A 36 -27.44 5.53 -6.45
C GLY A 36 -26.30 6.52 -6.74
N ASP A 37 -26.04 7.45 -5.81
CA ASP A 37 -24.99 8.44 -5.94
C ASP A 37 -23.58 7.79 -5.87
N ASP A 38 -23.37 6.85 -4.94
CA ASP A 38 -22.12 6.09 -4.85
C ASP A 38 -21.88 5.26 -6.11
N ALA A 39 -22.93 4.59 -6.59
CA ALA A 39 -22.85 3.81 -7.83
C ALA A 39 -22.50 4.70 -9.03
N ALA A 40 -23.12 5.87 -9.15
CA ALA A 40 -22.86 6.82 -10.23
C ALA A 40 -21.43 7.37 -10.18
N GLN A 41 -20.89 7.68 -8.99
CA GLN A 41 -19.51 8.13 -8.81
C GLN A 41 -18.52 7.05 -9.20
N VAL A 42 -18.71 5.81 -8.75
CA VAL A 42 -17.86 4.67 -9.16
C VAL A 42 -17.92 4.46 -10.67
N GLN A 43 -19.11 4.45 -11.27
CA GLN A 43 -19.28 4.29 -12.72
C GLN A 43 -18.52 5.34 -13.51
N ARG A 44 -18.59 6.61 -13.10
CA ARG A 44 -17.84 7.71 -13.72
C ARG A 44 -16.33 7.49 -13.62
N SER A 45 -15.84 7.04 -12.47
CA SER A 45 -14.42 6.90 -12.18
C SER A 45 -13.78 5.68 -12.82
N LEU A 46 -14.57 4.65 -13.18
CA LEU A 46 -14.07 3.45 -13.85
C LEU A 46 -13.37 3.76 -15.17
N ALA A 47 -13.78 4.79 -15.90
CA ALA A 47 -13.17 5.17 -17.17
C ALA A 47 -11.67 5.53 -17.05
N SER A 48 -11.26 6.06 -15.91
CA SER A 48 -9.86 6.43 -15.64
C SER A 48 -9.10 5.42 -14.74
N MET A 49 -9.77 4.35 -14.33
CA MET A 49 -9.18 3.40 -13.35
C MET A 49 -7.88 2.78 -13.85
N GLN A 50 -7.85 2.34 -15.11
CA GLN A 50 -6.66 1.72 -15.69
C GLN A 50 -5.47 2.68 -15.72
N VAL A 51 -5.68 3.92 -16.14
CA VAL A 51 -4.63 4.95 -16.22
C VAL A 51 -4.07 5.25 -14.84
N ARG A 52 -4.94 5.42 -13.84
CA ARG A 52 -4.52 5.66 -12.44
C ARG A 52 -3.75 4.47 -11.88
N TYR A 53 -4.24 3.26 -12.10
CA TYR A 53 -3.56 2.04 -11.65
C TYR A 53 -2.18 1.87 -12.30
N GLN A 54 -2.06 2.12 -13.60
CA GLN A 54 -0.78 2.07 -14.31
C GLN A 54 0.21 3.11 -13.78
N TYR A 55 -0.25 4.33 -13.55
CA TYR A 55 0.57 5.40 -13.00
C TYR A 55 1.08 5.05 -11.59
N GLN A 56 0.18 4.61 -10.69
CA GLN A 56 0.55 4.17 -9.35
C GLN A 56 1.53 3.00 -9.37
N SER A 57 1.31 2.03 -10.24
CA SER A 57 2.22 0.89 -10.41
C SER A 57 3.63 1.35 -10.83
N GLN A 58 3.73 2.19 -11.86
CA GLN A 58 5.01 2.72 -12.34
C GLN A 58 5.72 3.56 -11.27
N SER A 59 4.99 4.43 -10.59
CA SER A 59 5.52 5.24 -9.48
C SER A 59 6.03 4.35 -8.34
N THR A 60 5.28 3.30 -7.99
CA THR A 60 5.69 2.35 -6.94
C THR A 60 6.95 1.58 -7.31
N LEU A 61 7.08 1.11 -8.54
CA LEU A 61 8.29 0.43 -9.01
C LEU A 61 9.51 1.36 -8.96
N LYS A 62 9.35 2.61 -9.33
CA LYS A 62 10.42 3.60 -9.22
C LYS A 62 10.84 3.85 -7.77
N LEU A 63 9.88 3.95 -6.85
CA LEU A 63 10.17 4.04 -5.42
C LEU A 63 10.84 2.76 -4.90
N LEU A 64 10.37 1.59 -5.32
CA LEU A 64 10.95 0.29 -4.97
C LEU A 64 12.45 0.24 -5.28
N ASP A 65 12.84 0.61 -6.50
CA ASP A 65 14.24 0.64 -6.92
C ASP A 65 15.09 1.57 -6.06
N TRP A 66 14.54 2.72 -5.69
CA TRP A 66 15.22 3.67 -4.82
C TRP A 66 15.29 3.19 -3.37
N LEU A 67 14.18 2.65 -2.81
CA LEU A 67 14.11 2.14 -1.44
C LEU A 67 15.11 1.00 -1.20
N LYS A 68 15.34 0.14 -2.18
CA LYS A 68 16.32 -0.96 -2.10
C LYS A 68 17.77 -0.49 -1.93
N GLN A 69 18.06 0.76 -2.25
CA GLN A 69 19.40 1.34 -2.13
C GLN A 69 19.63 2.02 -0.78
N GLN A 70 18.60 2.16 0.06
CA GLN A 70 18.71 2.86 1.33
C GLN A 70 19.27 1.94 2.41
N LYS A 71 20.30 2.42 3.12
CA LYS A 71 21.01 1.66 4.16
C LYS A 71 20.20 1.46 5.44
N GLU A 72 19.17 2.25 5.65
CA GLU A 72 18.30 2.24 6.83
C GLU A 72 17.37 1.01 6.84
N PHE A 73 17.10 0.43 5.69
CA PHE A 73 16.20 -0.71 5.55
C PHE A 73 16.95 -2.04 5.54
N VAL A 74 16.44 -3.02 6.27
CA VAL A 74 16.93 -4.40 6.25
C VAL A 74 16.20 -5.24 5.21
N GLN A 75 14.97 -4.84 4.86
CA GLN A 75 14.16 -5.52 3.86
C GLN A 75 13.19 -4.54 3.20
N VAL A 76 12.99 -4.69 1.89
CA VAL A 76 11.93 -4.02 1.13
C VAL A 76 10.99 -5.11 0.62
N LEU A 77 9.69 -4.91 0.79
CA LEU A 77 8.66 -5.89 0.48
C LEU A 77 7.76 -5.36 -0.64
N HIS A 78 7.85 -6.00 -1.79
CA HIS A 78 6.99 -5.74 -2.93
C HIS A 78 6.95 -6.98 -3.84
N PRO A 79 5.78 -7.43 -4.31
CA PRO A 79 5.68 -8.68 -5.07
C PRO A 79 6.43 -8.68 -6.40
N ALA A 80 6.65 -7.51 -7.01
CA ALA A 80 7.43 -7.39 -8.24
C ALA A 80 8.95 -7.44 -8.01
N ASP A 81 9.43 -7.41 -6.76
CA ASP A 81 10.84 -7.62 -6.44
C ASP A 81 11.17 -9.12 -6.49
N GLU A 82 12.16 -9.50 -7.30
CA GLU A 82 12.63 -10.89 -7.46
C GLU A 82 13.09 -11.51 -6.13
N SER A 83 13.57 -10.71 -5.18
CA SER A 83 13.97 -11.18 -3.85
C SER A 83 12.80 -11.40 -2.89
N SER A 84 11.59 -10.95 -3.23
CA SER A 84 10.41 -11.09 -2.37
C SER A 84 9.84 -12.50 -2.40
N ALA A 85 9.49 -13.02 -1.23
CA ALA A 85 8.77 -14.28 -1.14
C ALA A 85 7.44 -14.18 -1.91
N GLY A 86 7.20 -15.14 -2.81
CA GLY A 86 6.00 -15.17 -3.66
C GLY A 86 6.11 -14.38 -4.96
N HIS A 87 7.30 -13.87 -5.33
CA HIS A 87 7.51 -13.19 -6.62
C HIS A 87 7.10 -14.05 -7.82
N ASP A 88 7.49 -15.31 -7.85
CA ASP A 88 7.14 -16.23 -8.94
C ASP A 88 5.62 -16.41 -9.06
N TYR A 89 4.93 -16.53 -7.93
CA TYR A 89 3.47 -16.62 -7.91
C TYR A 89 2.79 -15.34 -8.41
N TRP A 90 3.31 -14.16 -7.99
CA TRP A 90 2.84 -12.88 -8.51
C TRP A 90 3.05 -12.78 -10.02
N LYS A 91 4.19 -13.21 -10.53
CA LYS A 91 4.54 -13.19 -11.95
C LYS A 91 3.61 -14.08 -12.79
N GLU A 92 3.21 -15.22 -12.24
CA GLU A 92 2.24 -16.12 -12.88
C GLU A 92 0.85 -15.49 -13.01
N ILE A 93 0.39 -14.77 -11.94
CA ILE A 93 -0.95 -14.18 -11.89
C ILE A 93 -0.99 -12.82 -12.58
N CYS A 94 0.01 -11.98 -12.37
CA CYS A 94 0.07 -10.60 -12.87
C CYS A 94 0.84 -10.51 -14.18
N THR A 95 0.32 -11.15 -15.22
CA THR A 95 0.98 -11.31 -16.53
C THR A 95 1.32 -9.98 -17.23
N THR A 96 0.69 -8.87 -16.83
CA THR A 96 1.00 -7.53 -17.38
C THR A 96 2.19 -6.86 -16.68
N GLY A 97 2.78 -7.49 -15.64
CA GLY A 97 3.83 -6.90 -14.83
C GLY A 97 3.39 -5.69 -13.98
N GLN A 98 2.10 -5.41 -13.94
CA GLN A 98 1.55 -4.32 -13.13
C GLN A 98 1.36 -4.77 -11.68
N SER A 99 1.66 -3.87 -10.76
CA SER A 99 1.44 -4.06 -9.33
C SER A 99 0.64 -2.89 -8.77
N ALA A 100 0.04 -3.07 -7.60
CA ALA A 100 -0.65 -1.99 -6.92
C ALA A 100 0.34 -0.97 -6.32
N GLY A 101 -0.20 0.12 -5.79
CA GLY A 101 0.55 1.21 -5.17
C GLY A 101 1.04 0.95 -3.74
N LEU A 102 1.24 -0.31 -3.32
CA LEU A 102 1.69 -0.65 -1.97
C LEU A 102 3.11 -1.19 -1.97
N VAL A 103 3.98 -0.58 -1.17
CA VAL A 103 5.32 -1.07 -0.88
C VAL A 103 5.59 -0.95 0.61
N SER A 104 6.30 -1.89 1.20
CA SER A 104 6.67 -1.82 2.62
C SER A 104 8.16 -1.98 2.80
N VAL A 105 8.68 -1.32 3.83
CA VAL A 105 10.07 -1.45 4.25
C VAL A 105 10.13 -1.94 5.69
N ILE A 106 11.16 -2.70 6.03
CA ILE A 106 11.50 -3.02 7.41
C ILE A 106 12.77 -2.27 7.74
N PHE A 107 12.71 -1.41 8.74
CA PHE A 107 13.88 -0.71 9.25
C PHE A 107 14.79 -1.66 10.00
N LYS A 108 16.09 -1.39 9.99
CA LYS A 108 17.06 -2.14 10.77
C LYS A 108 16.68 -2.16 12.25
N PRO A 109 17.01 -3.25 13.00
CA PRO A 109 16.63 -3.40 14.41
C PRO A 109 17.18 -2.34 15.36
N GLU A 110 18.22 -1.60 14.95
CA GLU A 110 18.80 -0.49 15.73
C GLU A 110 17.88 0.72 15.87
N TYR A 111 16.90 0.88 14.98
CA TYR A 111 15.93 1.97 15.05
C TYR A 111 14.80 1.65 16.03
N THR A 112 14.56 2.56 16.96
CA THR A 112 13.51 2.46 17.96
C THR A 112 12.13 2.84 17.38
N LEU A 113 11.07 2.49 18.10
CA LEU A 113 9.73 2.92 17.75
C LEU A 113 9.60 4.46 17.71
N ALA A 114 10.33 5.17 18.60
CA ALA A 114 10.34 6.63 18.62
C ALA A 114 11.00 7.21 17.36
N ASP A 115 12.09 6.60 16.90
CA ASP A 115 12.77 7.02 15.67
C ASP A 115 11.84 6.87 14.45
N ILE A 116 11.16 5.73 14.34
CA ILE A 116 10.27 5.51 13.18
C ILE A 116 9.02 6.38 13.25
N ARG A 117 8.52 6.71 14.44
CA ARG A 117 7.46 7.73 14.59
C ARG A 117 7.94 9.10 14.10
N LYS A 118 9.13 9.53 14.54
CA LYS A 118 9.73 10.78 14.09
C LYS A 118 9.92 10.81 12.58
N PHE A 119 10.34 9.70 11.97
CA PHE A 119 10.43 9.56 10.53
C PHE A 119 9.06 9.74 9.86
N CYS A 120 8.02 9.04 10.34
CA CYS A 120 6.67 9.16 9.77
C CYS A 120 6.08 10.58 9.93
N ASP A 121 6.35 11.23 11.06
CA ASP A 121 5.88 12.59 11.34
C ASP A 121 6.61 13.65 10.52
N ALA A 122 7.82 13.37 10.05
CA ALA A 122 8.61 14.27 9.19
C ALA A 122 8.20 14.21 7.71
N LEU A 123 7.38 13.25 7.30
CA LEU A 123 6.87 13.17 5.94
C LEU A 123 5.83 14.26 5.68
N GLU A 124 5.98 15.00 4.60
CA GLU A 124 5.09 16.11 4.23
C GLU A 124 4.02 15.69 3.23
N LEU A 125 4.37 14.86 2.25
CA LEU A 125 3.46 14.39 1.20
C LEU A 125 2.68 13.15 1.65
N PHE A 126 3.35 12.19 2.27
CA PHE A 126 2.67 11.03 2.83
C PHE A 126 1.88 11.41 4.08
N LYS A 127 0.58 11.11 4.07
CA LYS A 127 -0.28 11.32 5.24
C LYS A 127 -0.44 10.03 6.03
N LEU A 128 -0.58 10.15 7.35
CA LEU A 128 -0.88 8.98 8.19
C LEU A 128 -2.26 8.42 7.87
N GLY A 129 -2.33 7.14 7.54
CA GLY A 129 -3.61 6.51 7.21
C GLY A 129 -3.54 5.04 6.89
N PHE A 130 -4.55 4.27 7.36
CA PHE A 130 -4.67 2.83 7.11
C PHE A 130 -5.16 2.48 5.71
N SER A 131 -5.79 3.41 5.01
CA SER A 131 -6.34 3.19 3.66
C SER A 131 -5.25 2.95 2.61
N TRP A 132 -5.67 2.62 1.40
CA TRP A 132 -4.79 2.45 0.23
C TRP A 132 -5.58 2.61 -1.07
N GLY A 133 -4.86 2.76 -2.18
CA GLY A 133 -5.42 2.79 -3.54
C GLY A 133 -6.13 4.10 -3.90
N GLY A 134 -6.09 5.12 -3.03
CA GLY A 134 -6.59 6.45 -3.30
C GLY A 134 -5.58 7.33 -4.06
N PRO A 135 -5.94 8.59 -4.35
CA PRO A 135 -5.07 9.53 -5.07
C PRO A 135 -3.96 10.12 -4.19
N VAL A 136 -4.11 10.07 -2.87
CA VAL A 136 -3.18 10.63 -1.88
C VAL A 136 -2.27 9.53 -1.34
N SER A 137 -0.98 9.81 -1.28
CA SER A 137 0.01 8.92 -0.68
C SER A 137 -0.14 8.84 0.83
N LEU A 138 -0.09 7.60 1.36
CA LEU A 138 -0.28 7.34 2.78
C LEU A 138 0.87 6.51 3.35
N VAL A 139 1.11 6.69 4.64
CA VAL A 139 2.11 5.94 5.41
C VAL A 139 1.49 5.34 6.67
N MET A 140 1.90 4.13 7.02
CA MET A 140 1.56 3.48 8.29
C MET A 140 2.72 2.71 8.86
N LEU A 141 2.95 2.90 10.16
CA LEU A 141 3.93 2.17 10.96
C LEU A 141 3.26 0.96 11.65
N TYR A 142 3.96 -0.18 11.63
CA TYR A 142 3.52 -1.41 12.30
C TYR A 142 4.65 -2.00 13.15
N ASN A 143 4.33 -2.30 14.41
CA ASN A 143 5.15 -3.20 15.22
C ASN A 143 4.62 -4.63 15.04
N LEU A 144 5.25 -5.38 14.15
CA LEU A 144 4.76 -6.71 13.78
C LEU A 144 4.76 -7.71 14.95
N LYS A 145 5.63 -7.51 15.95
CA LYS A 145 5.69 -8.37 17.16
C LYS A 145 4.38 -8.33 17.95
N ASP A 146 3.67 -7.19 17.91
CA ASP A 146 2.41 -7.02 18.63
C ASP A 146 1.20 -7.53 17.83
N MET A 147 1.39 -7.86 16.56
CA MET A 147 0.29 -8.15 15.63
C MET A 147 0.20 -9.64 15.24
N ARG A 148 1.31 -10.34 15.22
CA ARG A 148 1.37 -11.76 14.80
C ARG A 148 2.61 -12.45 15.31
N ALA A 149 2.53 -13.77 15.45
CA ALA A 149 3.72 -14.61 15.64
C ALA A 149 4.60 -14.54 14.38
N LEU A 150 5.86 -14.17 14.56
CA LEU A 150 6.83 -14.04 13.46
C LEU A 150 7.66 -15.29 13.25
N GLU A 151 7.35 -16.37 13.97
CA GLU A 151 7.97 -17.68 13.79
C GLU A 151 7.65 -18.21 12.39
N HIS A 152 8.66 -18.64 11.67
CA HIS A 152 8.54 -19.17 10.30
C HIS A 152 8.04 -18.18 9.23
N THR A 153 8.35 -16.90 9.38
CA THR A 153 8.01 -15.90 8.35
C THR A 153 9.23 -15.54 7.50
N HIS A 154 8.97 -14.95 6.32
CA HIS A 154 10.01 -14.37 5.46
C HIS A 154 10.39 -12.93 5.88
N LEU A 155 9.78 -12.43 6.96
CA LEU A 155 10.01 -11.05 7.42
C LEU A 155 11.25 -10.98 8.30
N GLN A 156 12.09 -9.99 8.04
CA GLN A 156 13.24 -9.68 8.88
C GLN A 156 12.78 -9.00 10.20
N PRO A 157 13.56 -9.12 11.29
CA PRO A 157 13.27 -8.37 12.51
C PRO A 157 13.41 -6.86 12.27
N GLY A 158 12.50 -6.09 12.88
CA GLY A 158 12.46 -4.63 12.79
C GLY A 158 11.05 -4.07 12.82
N LEU A 159 10.94 -2.76 12.63
CA LEU A 159 9.66 -2.06 12.51
C LEU A 159 9.30 -1.91 11.04
N LEU A 160 8.07 -2.24 10.69
CA LEU A 160 7.59 -2.16 9.31
C LEU A 160 6.90 -0.83 9.08
N VAL A 161 7.28 -0.15 8.00
CA VAL A 161 6.55 1.00 7.47
C VAL A 161 5.98 0.63 6.10
N ARG A 162 4.66 0.80 5.94
CA ARG A 162 3.95 0.60 4.69
C ARG A 162 3.69 1.94 4.04
N PHE A 163 4.11 2.10 2.80
CA PHE A 163 3.76 3.21 1.93
C PHE A 163 2.62 2.79 1.00
N CYS A 164 1.62 3.65 0.86
CA CYS A 164 0.64 3.58 -0.20
C CYS A 164 0.91 4.76 -1.15
N ILE A 165 1.20 4.45 -2.39
CA ILE A 165 1.57 5.44 -3.40
C ILE A 165 0.29 5.96 -4.08
N GLY A 166 0.10 7.26 -4.02
CA GLY A 166 -0.99 7.98 -4.66
C GLY A 166 -0.70 8.36 -6.10
N LEU A 167 -1.11 9.57 -6.46
CA LEU A 167 -0.93 10.13 -7.81
C LEU A 167 0.07 11.29 -7.84
N GLU A 168 0.76 11.57 -6.74
CA GLU A 168 1.83 12.56 -6.66
C GLU A 168 3.02 12.13 -7.53
N HIS A 169 3.84 13.08 -7.92
CA HIS A 169 5.00 12.78 -8.75
C HIS A 169 6.02 11.92 -7.99
N PRO A 170 6.49 10.79 -8.53
CA PRO A 170 7.33 9.84 -7.80
C PRO A 170 8.66 10.42 -7.31
N ASN A 171 9.24 11.41 -8.00
CA ASN A 171 10.47 12.06 -7.51
C ASN A 171 10.21 12.89 -6.25
N ASP A 172 9.04 13.52 -6.15
CA ASP A 172 8.68 14.31 -4.98
C ASP A 172 8.45 13.40 -3.76
N LEU A 173 7.83 12.22 -3.99
CA LEU A 173 7.67 11.19 -2.96
C LEU A 173 9.02 10.63 -2.48
N ILE A 174 9.96 10.40 -3.40
CA ILE A 174 11.32 9.98 -3.08
C ILE A 174 12.02 11.06 -2.24
N GLN A 175 11.91 12.32 -2.66
CA GLN A 175 12.52 13.44 -1.94
C GLN A 175 11.94 13.61 -0.54
N ASP A 176 10.63 13.40 -0.38
CA ASP A 176 9.95 13.46 0.91
C ASP A 176 10.50 12.39 1.86
N ILE A 177 10.61 11.12 1.39
CA ILE A 177 11.19 10.04 2.17
C ILE A 177 12.68 10.32 2.49
N GLU A 178 13.45 10.80 1.52
CA GLU A 178 14.87 11.14 1.73
C GLU A 178 15.04 12.21 2.81
N ASN A 179 14.22 13.25 2.79
CA ASN A 179 14.25 14.31 3.79
C ASN A 179 13.86 13.78 5.19
N ALA A 180 12.86 12.91 5.26
CA ALA A 180 12.47 12.28 6.52
C ALA A 180 13.57 11.35 7.07
N LEU A 181 14.27 10.59 6.22
CA LEU A 181 15.41 9.74 6.63
C LEU A 181 16.56 10.57 7.20
N LYS A 182 16.81 11.78 6.71
CA LYS A 182 17.83 12.69 7.26
C LYS A 182 17.56 13.05 8.72
N GLN A 183 16.30 13.08 9.14
CA GLN A 183 15.91 13.36 10.54
C GLN A 183 16.29 12.23 11.50
N LEU A 184 16.43 10.99 11.02
CA LEU A 184 16.88 9.86 11.83
C LEU A 184 18.37 9.94 12.19
N ASN A 185 19.17 10.54 11.32
CA ASN A 185 20.63 10.61 11.43
C ASN A 185 21.11 11.90 12.11
N THR A 186 20.21 12.78 12.53
CA THR A 186 20.56 14.01 13.23
C THR A 186 20.73 13.69 14.72
N PRO A 187 21.93 13.84 15.33
CA PRO A 187 22.11 13.69 16.77
C PRO A 187 21.13 14.60 17.50
N GLN A 188 20.40 14.07 18.49
CA GLN A 188 19.65 14.92 19.41
C GLN A 188 20.69 15.76 20.14
N LEU A 189 20.64 17.08 19.93
CA LEU A 189 21.30 18.02 20.84
C LEU A 189 20.54 17.92 22.16
N GLU A 190 21.18 17.28 23.17
CA GLU A 190 20.72 17.29 24.55
C GLU A 190 20.70 18.71 25.13
#